data_9cfe91cc23368192ba040736695aa6a4
#
_entry.id   9cfe91cc23368192ba040736695aa6a4
#
_cell.length_a   1.000
_cell.length_b   1.000
_cell.length_c   1.000
_cell.angle_alpha   90.00
_cell.angle_beta   90.00
_cell.angle_gamma   90.00
#
_symmetry.space_group_name_H-M   'P 1'
#
loop_
_entity.id
_entity.type
_entity.pdbx_description
1 polymer ?
#
loop_
_entity_poly.entity_id
_entity_poly.type
_entity_poly.pdbx_seq_one_letter_code
_entity_poly.pdbx_strand_id
1 'polypeptide(L)'
;MKKISLTFCLAFLSSLFCSAQVSPLQFNKNGEFKIVQFTDIHFKYGNPASDIALKRIGEVLDAERPDLVVFTGDVVYAAPADTAMRKVLSYATDRKIPFVVTFGNHDNEQGKTRAELYDVIRSMPFNIQPDRGGVESPDYVLTLKSSDGKKDAALLYCMDSHSYSKLPA
;
A
#
# COMPACT_ATOMS: atom_id res chain seq x y z
N MET A 1 -23.64 58.78 -24.15
CA MET A 1 -23.73 57.80 -23.08
C MET A 1 -23.16 56.48 -23.59
N LYS A 2 -21.91 56.13 -23.22
CA LYS A 2 -21.24 54.90 -23.64
C LYS A 2 -21.54 53.78 -22.62
N LYS A 3 -22.16 52.68 -23.08
CA LYS A 3 -22.41 51.50 -22.26
C LYS A 3 -21.13 50.66 -22.19
N ILE A 4 -20.60 50.49 -20.99
CA ILE A 4 -19.46 49.58 -20.72
C ILE A 4 -20.07 48.20 -20.47
N SER A 5 -19.76 47.23 -21.37
CA SER A 5 -20.12 45.83 -21.21
C SER A 5 -19.04 45.14 -20.42
N LEU A 6 -19.38 44.71 -19.21
CA LEU A 6 -18.48 43.97 -18.32
C LEU A 6 -18.62 42.48 -18.63
N THR A 7 -17.69 41.93 -19.42
CA THR A 7 -17.63 40.49 -19.71
C THR A 7 -16.94 39.79 -18.55
N PHE A 8 -17.71 39.02 -17.77
CA PHE A 8 -17.23 38.20 -16.65
C PHE A 8 -16.61 36.94 -17.24
N CYS A 9 -15.28 36.85 -17.30
CA CYS A 9 -14.56 35.63 -17.63
C CYS A 9 -14.58 34.73 -16.41
N LEU A 10 -15.46 33.72 -16.40
CA LEU A 10 -15.49 32.65 -15.41
C LEU A 10 -14.36 31.66 -15.75
N ALA A 11 -13.21 31.82 -15.11
CA ALA A 11 -12.12 30.86 -15.22
C ALA A 11 -12.53 29.59 -14.43
N PHE A 12 -12.92 28.54 -15.16
CA PHE A 12 -13.17 27.21 -14.61
C PHE A 12 -11.82 26.61 -14.21
N LEU A 13 -11.48 26.68 -12.92
CA LEU A 13 -10.34 26.00 -12.35
C LEU A 13 -10.70 24.51 -12.26
N SER A 14 -10.49 23.74 -13.32
CA SER A 14 -10.54 22.29 -13.26
C SER A 14 -9.34 21.80 -12.44
N SER A 15 -9.56 21.51 -11.17
CA SER A 15 -8.63 20.77 -10.34
C SER A 15 -8.46 19.37 -10.96
N LEU A 16 -7.35 19.20 -11.68
CA LEU A 16 -6.88 17.88 -12.11
C LEU A 16 -6.55 17.08 -10.85
N PHE A 17 -7.49 16.26 -10.40
CA PHE A 17 -7.17 15.18 -9.48
C PHE A 17 -6.26 14.22 -10.23
N CYS A 18 -4.95 14.41 -10.10
CA CYS A 18 -3.95 13.45 -10.54
C CYS A 18 -4.04 12.26 -9.61
N SER A 19 -4.91 11.30 -9.93
CA SER A 19 -4.85 9.99 -9.31
C SER A 19 -3.49 9.39 -9.69
N ALA A 20 -2.70 8.99 -8.70
CA ALA A 20 -1.43 8.34 -8.94
C ALA A 20 -1.72 7.00 -9.65
N GLN A 21 -1.62 7.01 -10.97
CA GLN A 21 -1.88 5.81 -11.78
C GLN A 21 -0.66 4.91 -11.65
N VAL A 22 -0.82 3.81 -10.93
CA VAL A 22 0.20 2.78 -10.84
C VAL A 22 0.25 2.03 -12.16
N SER A 23 1.43 1.93 -12.75
CA SER A 23 1.65 1.13 -13.97
C SER A 23 1.39 -0.35 -13.66
N PRO A 24 0.94 -1.15 -14.64
CA PRO A 24 0.82 -2.59 -14.46
C PRO A 24 2.14 -3.20 -13.98
N LEU A 25 2.07 -4.18 -13.08
CA LEU A 25 3.27 -4.94 -12.69
C LEU A 25 3.78 -5.71 -13.90
N GLN A 26 5.04 -5.51 -14.26
CA GLN A 26 5.61 -6.05 -15.49
C GLN A 26 7.11 -6.29 -15.33
N PHE A 27 7.59 -7.41 -15.85
CA PHE A 27 9.02 -7.67 -15.97
C PHE A 27 9.69 -6.59 -16.83
N ASN A 28 10.86 -6.16 -16.44
CA ASN A 28 11.66 -5.22 -17.22
C ASN A 28 12.19 -5.88 -18.51
N LYS A 29 12.90 -5.12 -19.35
CA LYS A 29 13.45 -5.62 -20.63
C LYS A 29 14.46 -6.75 -20.46
N ASN A 30 15.06 -6.88 -19.26
CA ASN A 30 16.02 -7.95 -18.95
C ASN A 30 15.33 -9.20 -18.39
N GLY A 31 14.00 -9.19 -18.25
CA GLY A 31 13.23 -10.29 -17.65
C GLY A 31 13.29 -10.30 -16.11
N GLU A 32 13.57 -9.17 -15.48
CA GLU A 32 13.67 -9.04 -14.03
C GLU A 32 12.47 -8.27 -13.47
N PHE A 33 12.05 -8.63 -12.27
CA PHE A 33 11.08 -7.91 -11.45
C PHE A 33 11.50 -8.08 -9.98
N LYS A 34 11.80 -6.98 -9.30
CA LYS A 34 12.32 -7.03 -7.94
C LYS A 34 11.22 -6.78 -6.92
N ILE A 35 11.07 -7.71 -5.99
CA ILE A 35 10.17 -7.59 -4.85
C ILE A 35 10.99 -7.48 -3.57
N VAL A 36 10.65 -6.52 -2.72
CA VAL A 36 11.14 -6.47 -1.34
C VAL A 36 9.98 -6.82 -0.42
N GLN A 37 10.24 -7.76 0.47
CA GLN A 37 9.29 -8.19 1.50
C GLN A 37 9.72 -7.67 2.87
N PHE A 38 8.78 -7.12 3.62
CA PHE A 38 8.91 -6.81 5.04
C PHE A 38 7.86 -7.58 5.83
N THR A 39 8.26 -8.11 6.97
CA THR A 39 7.37 -8.84 7.88
C THR A 39 7.73 -8.52 9.33
N ASP A 40 6.81 -8.70 10.25
CA ASP A 40 7.07 -8.63 11.69
C ASP A 40 7.73 -7.33 12.15
N ILE A 41 7.32 -6.21 11.59
CA ILE A 41 7.88 -4.89 11.92
C ILE A 41 7.50 -4.49 13.34
N HIS A 42 6.29 -4.87 13.78
CA HIS A 42 5.74 -4.59 15.11
C HIS A 42 5.91 -3.12 15.52
N PHE A 43 5.65 -2.21 14.58
CA PHE A 43 5.88 -0.79 14.80
C PHE A 43 4.97 -0.23 15.90
N LYS A 44 5.58 0.45 16.88
CA LYS A 44 4.88 1.13 17.97
C LYS A 44 4.99 2.63 17.78
N TYR A 45 3.87 3.25 17.37
CA TYR A 45 3.81 4.69 17.18
C TYR A 45 4.18 5.44 18.47
N GLY A 46 5.03 6.45 18.34
CA GLY A 46 5.51 7.24 19.48
C GLY A 46 6.59 6.56 20.33
N ASN A 47 7.08 5.38 19.95
CA ASN A 47 8.19 4.71 20.62
C ASN A 47 9.48 4.88 19.81
N PRO A 48 10.47 5.65 20.29
CA PRO A 48 11.72 5.89 19.57
C PRO A 48 12.52 4.61 19.25
N ALA A 49 12.38 3.55 20.05
CA ALA A 49 13.02 2.27 19.75
C ALA A 49 12.48 1.61 18.48
N SER A 50 11.22 1.89 18.11
CA SER A 50 10.62 1.40 16.88
C SER A 50 11.04 2.21 15.64
N ASP A 51 11.53 3.43 15.80
CA ASP A 51 11.96 4.28 14.67
C ASP A 51 13.18 3.70 13.94
N ILE A 52 13.95 2.84 14.61
CA ILE A 52 15.06 2.10 13.99
C ILE A 52 14.55 1.20 12.84
N ALA A 53 13.39 0.53 13.03
CA ALA A 53 12.79 -0.28 11.98
C ALA A 53 12.41 0.56 10.76
N LEU A 54 11.81 1.72 10.98
CA LEU A 54 11.46 2.66 9.90
C LEU A 54 12.69 3.12 9.12
N LYS A 55 13.76 3.47 9.84
CA LYS A 55 15.03 3.84 9.22
C LYS A 55 15.56 2.70 8.33
N ARG A 56 15.55 1.45 8.81
CA ARG A 56 15.99 0.28 8.04
C ARG A 56 15.13 0.03 6.81
N ILE A 57 13.79 0.16 6.92
CA ILE A 57 12.90 0.10 5.76
C ILE A 57 13.33 1.12 4.71
N GLY A 58 13.57 2.37 5.09
CA GLY A 58 14.02 3.42 4.19
C GLY A 58 15.34 3.07 3.50
N GLU A 59 16.35 2.64 4.27
CA GLU A 59 17.67 2.26 3.76
C GLU A 59 17.58 1.10 2.75
N VAL A 60 16.77 0.08 3.05
CA VAL A 60 16.55 -1.06 2.14
C VAL A 60 15.87 -0.61 0.85
N LEU A 61 14.80 0.19 0.95
CA LEU A 61 14.09 0.66 -0.24
C LEU A 61 14.96 1.56 -1.12
N ASP A 62 15.83 2.38 -0.53
CA ASP A 62 16.76 3.24 -1.29
C ASP A 62 17.88 2.45 -1.96
N ALA A 63 18.36 1.37 -1.31
CA ALA A 63 19.39 0.51 -1.85
C ALA A 63 18.85 -0.42 -2.94
N GLU A 64 17.71 -1.07 -2.68
CA GLU A 64 17.17 -2.12 -3.54
C GLU A 64 16.33 -1.58 -4.70
N ARG A 65 15.65 -0.44 -4.53
CA ARG A 65 14.77 0.18 -5.53
C ARG A 65 13.82 -0.85 -6.16
N PRO A 66 12.98 -1.51 -5.35
CA PRO A 66 12.13 -2.58 -5.85
C PRO A 66 11.02 -2.07 -6.76
N ASP A 67 10.49 -2.98 -7.59
CA ASP A 67 9.31 -2.75 -8.42
C ASP A 67 8.01 -2.92 -7.61
N LEU A 68 8.08 -3.69 -6.50
CA LEU A 68 6.96 -3.94 -5.59
C LEU A 68 7.45 -4.13 -4.16
N VAL A 69 6.74 -3.57 -3.21
CA VAL A 69 6.92 -3.88 -1.78
C VAL A 69 5.74 -4.71 -1.28
N VAL A 70 6.03 -5.80 -0.58
CA VAL A 70 5.02 -6.65 0.06
C VAL A 70 5.25 -6.66 1.56
N PHE A 71 4.26 -6.22 2.33
CA PHE A 71 4.24 -6.35 3.78
C PHE A 71 3.42 -7.59 4.14
N THR A 72 4.04 -8.56 4.82
CA THR A 72 3.42 -9.87 5.10
C THR A 72 3.03 -10.03 6.57
N GLY A 73 2.43 -8.99 7.12
CA GLY A 73 1.80 -9.03 8.42
C GLY A 73 2.64 -8.53 9.58
N ASP A 74 1.96 -8.37 10.69
CA ASP A 74 2.48 -7.84 11.95
C ASP A 74 3.23 -6.51 11.76
N VAL A 75 2.62 -5.64 10.94
CA VAL A 75 3.18 -4.32 10.62
C VAL A 75 3.15 -3.40 11.82
N VAL A 76 2.06 -3.44 12.59
CA VAL A 76 1.83 -2.54 13.74
C VAL A 76 1.55 -3.31 15.03
N TYR A 77 2.00 -2.74 16.16
CA TYR A 77 1.85 -3.36 17.49
C TYR A 77 1.54 -2.33 18.59
N ALA A 78 0.91 -1.22 18.26
CA ALA A 78 0.43 -0.24 19.23
C ALA A 78 -0.65 0.65 18.63
N ALA A 79 -1.57 1.12 19.49
CA ALA A 79 -2.51 2.18 19.12
C ALA A 79 -1.79 3.53 19.01
N PRO A 80 -2.25 4.42 18.12
CA PRO A 80 -3.34 4.27 17.15
C PRO A 80 -2.88 3.50 15.90
N ALA A 81 -3.52 2.36 15.62
CA ALA A 81 -3.10 1.43 14.58
C ALA A 81 -3.13 2.02 13.16
N ASP A 82 -4.14 2.82 12.84
CA ASP A 82 -4.28 3.51 11.56
C ASP A 82 -3.13 4.50 11.31
N THR A 83 -2.77 5.27 12.30
CA THR A 83 -1.65 6.23 12.23
C THR A 83 -0.31 5.50 12.11
N ALA A 84 -0.12 4.43 12.91
CA ALA A 84 1.05 3.60 12.85
C ALA A 84 1.21 2.93 11.47
N MET A 85 0.12 2.36 10.92
CA MET A 85 0.09 1.74 9.59
C MET A 85 0.48 2.75 8.51
N ARG A 86 -0.16 3.92 8.48
CA ARG A 86 0.20 4.99 7.53
C ARG A 86 1.67 5.39 7.65
N LYS A 87 2.20 5.46 8.86
CA LYS A 87 3.60 5.85 9.09
C LYS A 87 4.58 4.83 8.50
N VAL A 88 4.35 3.54 8.68
CA VAL A 88 5.19 2.50 8.09
C VAL A 88 5.10 2.52 6.57
N LEU A 89 3.87 2.52 6.04
CA LEU A 89 3.62 2.42 4.60
C LEU A 89 4.00 3.69 3.83
N SER A 90 4.13 4.85 4.51
CA SER A 90 4.58 6.09 3.87
C SER A 90 5.97 5.95 3.25
N TYR A 91 6.81 5.05 3.75
CA TYR A 91 8.14 4.81 3.20
C TYR A 91 8.11 4.28 1.75
N ALA A 92 7.12 3.46 1.41
CA ALA A 92 6.87 3.03 0.02
C ALA A 92 6.20 4.16 -0.78
N THR A 93 5.17 4.79 -0.22
CA THR A 93 4.41 5.88 -0.86
C THR A 93 5.30 7.06 -1.24
N ASP A 94 6.16 7.52 -0.33
CA ASP A 94 7.05 8.67 -0.54
C ASP A 94 8.06 8.40 -1.66
N ARG A 95 8.39 7.13 -1.89
CA ARG A 95 9.26 6.66 -2.98
C ARG A 95 8.51 6.29 -4.26
N LYS A 96 7.17 6.44 -4.24
CA LYS A 96 6.29 6.08 -5.35
C LYS A 96 6.41 4.62 -5.78
N ILE A 97 6.69 3.73 -4.83
CA ILE A 97 6.81 2.30 -5.07
C ILE A 97 5.44 1.65 -4.83
N PRO A 98 4.92 0.86 -5.78
CA PRO A 98 3.73 0.06 -5.57
C PRO A 98 3.88 -0.86 -4.36
N PHE A 99 2.82 -1.00 -3.58
CA PHE A 99 2.87 -1.88 -2.41
C PHE A 99 1.53 -2.55 -2.13
N VAL A 100 1.62 -3.66 -1.42
CA VAL A 100 0.49 -4.41 -0.86
C VAL A 100 0.79 -4.87 0.57
N VAL A 101 -0.26 -5.16 1.31
CA VAL A 101 -0.19 -5.67 2.68
C VAL A 101 -1.07 -6.91 2.80
N THR A 102 -0.58 -7.98 3.37
CA THR A 102 -1.38 -9.05 3.99
C THR A 102 -1.26 -8.89 5.50
N PHE A 103 -2.34 -9.14 6.24
CA PHE A 103 -2.31 -8.95 7.69
C PHE A 103 -1.67 -10.15 8.41
N GLY A 104 -0.99 -9.86 9.51
CA GLY A 104 -0.61 -10.81 10.52
C GLY A 104 -1.67 -10.95 11.62
N ASN A 105 -1.35 -11.69 12.67
CA ASN A 105 -2.28 -11.90 13.78
C ASN A 105 -2.39 -10.68 14.72
N HIS A 106 -1.40 -9.81 14.77
CA HIS A 106 -1.36 -8.68 15.71
C HIS A 106 -1.91 -7.37 15.13
N ASP A 107 -2.02 -7.21 13.82
CA ASP A 107 -2.39 -5.92 13.21
C ASP A 107 -3.75 -5.40 13.68
N ASN A 108 -4.73 -6.28 13.90
CA ASN A 108 -6.07 -5.90 14.33
C ASN A 108 -6.29 -5.89 15.86
N GLU A 109 -5.25 -6.11 16.65
CA GLU A 109 -5.32 -6.09 18.12
C GLU A 109 -5.25 -4.66 18.70
N GLN A 110 -4.94 -3.66 17.87
CA GLN A 110 -4.60 -2.30 18.30
C GLN A 110 -5.75 -1.31 18.10
N GLY A 111 -6.99 -1.75 18.33
CA GLY A 111 -8.19 -0.90 18.33
C GLY A 111 -8.77 -0.60 16.95
N LYS A 112 -8.35 -1.33 15.92
CA LYS A 112 -8.89 -1.29 14.56
C LYS A 112 -9.18 -2.70 14.05
N THR A 113 -10.30 -2.87 13.38
CA THR A 113 -10.63 -4.11 12.67
C THR A 113 -9.77 -4.27 11.42
N ARG A 114 -9.66 -5.49 10.89
CA ARG A 114 -9.01 -5.75 9.60
C ARG A 114 -9.64 -4.93 8.48
N ALA A 115 -10.97 -4.85 8.44
CA ALA A 115 -11.71 -4.05 7.45
C ALA A 115 -11.32 -2.56 7.50
N GLU A 116 -11.30 -1.95 8.70
CA GLU A 116 -10.88 -0.56 8.85
C GLU A 116 -9.43 -0.34 8.41
N LEU A 117 -8.51 -1.23 8.80
CA LEU A 117 -7.11 -1.13 8.38
C LEU A 117 -6.94 -1.35 6.88
N TYR A 118 -7.69 -2.28 6.29
CA TYR A 118 -7.68 -2.52 4.84
C TYR A 118 -8.11 -1.25 4.07
N ASP A 119 -9.17 -0.59 4.53
CA ASP A 119 -9.65 0.65 3.93
C ASP A 119 -8.63 1.81 4.11
N VAL A 120 -7.94 1.86 5.26
CA VAL A 120 -6.82 2.79 5.49
C VAL A 120 -5.69 2.55 4.48
N ILE A 121 -5.26 1.30 4.32
CA ILE A 121 -4.18 0.91 3.42
C ILE A 121 -4.54 1.24 1.96
N ARG A 122 -5.75 0.90 1.53
CA ARG A 122 -6.24 1.19 0.18
C ARG A 122 -6.34 2.68 -0.13
N SER A 123 -6.58 3.50 0.87
CA SER A 123 -6.64 4.96 0.69
C SER A 123 -5.27 5.60 0.41
N MET A 124 -4.19 4.86 0.58
CA MET A 124 -2.84 5.39 0.39
C MET A 124 -2.42 5.36 -1.09
N PRO A 125 -1.72 6.40 -1.57
CA PRO A 125 -1.16 6.40 -2.91
C PRO A 125 -0.24 5.19 -3.13
N PHE A 126 -0.20 4.69 -4.35
CA PHE A 126 0.61 3.52 -4.76
C PHE A 126 0.23 2.18 -4.11
N ASN A 127 -0.80 2.13 -3.27
CA ASN A 127 -1.39 0.86 -2.89
C ASN A 127 -2.11 0.25 -4.10
N ILE A 128 -1.89 -1.05 -4.34
CA ILE A 128 -2.48 -1.77 -5.49
C ILE A 128 -3.40 -2.92 -5.08
N GLN A 129 -3.81 -2.97 -3.82
CA GLN A 129 -4.78 -3.95 -3.36
C GLN A 129 -6.16 -3.70 -4.00
N PRO A 130 -6.93 -4.75 -4.33
CA PRO A 130 -8.28 -4.61 -4.88
C PRO A 130 -9.25 -4.06 -3.83
N ASP A 131 -10.47 -3.80 -4.26
CA ASP A 131 -11.57 -3.55 -3.32
C ASP A 131 -11.85 -4.81 -2.51
N ARG A 132 -12.14 -4.65 -1.21
CA ARG A 132 -12.40 -5.79 -0.33
C ARG A 132 -13.78 -6.45 -0.54
N GLY A 133 -14.63 -5.88 -1.38
CA GLY A 133 -15.92 -6.50 -1.74
C GLY A 133 -16.86 -6.77 -0.57
N GLY A 134 -16.70 -6.03 0.55
CA GLY A 134 -17.51 -6.21 1.75
C GLY A 134 -16.97 -7.24 2.75
N VAL A 135 -15.91 -7.99 2.44
CA VAL A 135 -15.24 -8.87 3.42
C VAL A 135 -14.24 -8.08 4.27
N GLU A 136 -13.75 -8.68 5.36
CA GLU A 136 -12.80 -7.98 6.26
C GLU A 136 -11.44 -7.77 5.58
N SER A 137 -10.91 -8.82 4.98
CA SER A 137 -9.65 -8.80 4.23
C SER A 137 -9.74 -9.90 3.16
N PRO A 138 -9.75 -9.55 1.87
CA PRO A 138 -9.84 -10.52 0.80
C PRO A 138 -8.49 -11.19 0.52
N ASP A 139 -8.55 -12.44 0.09
CA ASP A 139 -7.47 -13.03 -0.69
C ASP A 139 -7.54 -12.49 -2.11
N TYR A 140 -6.39 -12.25 -2.72
CA TYR A 140 -6.34 -11.75 -4.10
C TYR A 140 -5.07 -12.20 -4.82
N VAL A 141 -5.10 -12.03 -6.13
CA VAL A 141 -3.97 -12.36 -7.00
C VAL A 141 -3.49 -11.11 -7.72
N LEU A 142 -2.19 -10.86 -7.67
CA LEU A 142 -1.53 -9.87 -8.52
C LEU A 142 -0.91 -10.57 -9.72
N THR A 143 -1.14 -10.00 -10.89
CA THR A 143 -0.58 -10.52 -12.14
C THR A 143 0.61 -9.70 -12.58
N LEU A 144 1.75 -10.36 -12.82
CA LEU A 144 2.92 -9.79 -13.45
C LEU A 144 2.92 -10.11 -14.94
N LYS A 145 2.97 -9.07 -15.76
CA LYS A 145 3.07 -9.22 -17.20
C LYS A 145 4.50 -9.55 -17.65
N SER A 146 4.60 -10.24 -18.78
CA SER A 146 5.88 -10.43 -19.47
C SER A 146 6.51 -9.07 -19.86
N SER A 147 7.79 -9.05 -20.16
CA SER A 147 8.53 -7.83 -20.53
C SER A 147 7.95 -7.06 -21.73
N ASP A 148 7.24 -7.77 -22.62
CA ASP A 148 6.52 -7.18 -23.75
C ASP A 148 5.06 -6.83 -23.43
N GLY A 149 4.58 -7.09 -22.20
CA GLY A 149 3.24 -6.83 -21.72
C GLY A 149 2.13 -7.75 -22.26
N LYS A 150 2.47 -8.72 -23.11
CA LYS A 150 1.47 -9.49 -23.86
C LYS A 150 0.92 -10.71 -23.11
N LYS A 151 1.65 -11.24 -22.16
CA LYS A 151 1.31 -12.46 -21.41
C LYS A 151 1.34 -12.23 -19.93
N ASP A 152 0.56 -13.00 -19.19
CA ASP A 152 0.70 -13.17 -17.77
C ASP A 152 1.90 -14.09 -17.53
N ALA A 153 2.97 -13.55 -16.93
CA ALA A 153 4.23 -14.26 -16.77
C ALA A 153 4.38 -14.84 -15.36
N ALA A 154 3.78 -14.19 -14.35
CA ALA A 154 3.75 -14.69 -12.99
C ALA A 154 2.49 -14.25 -12.26
N LEU A 155 2.08 -15.01 -11.25
CA LEU A 155 0.97 -14.74 -10.36
C LEU A 155 1.48 -14.70 -8.91
N LEU A 156 1.15 -13.65 -8.18
CA LEU A 156 1.42 -13.53 -6.75
C LEU A 156 0.10 -13.69 -6.01
N TYR A 157 -0.03 -14.77 -5.26
CA TYR A 157 -1.18 -15.02 -4.40
C TYR A 157 -0.96 -14.34 -3.05
N CYS A 158 -1.78 -13.34 -2.74
CA CYS A 158 -1.79 -12.64 -1.48
C CYS A 158 -2.93 -13.19 -0.63
N MET A 159 -2.58 -13.97 0.39
CA MET A 159 -3.56 -14.69 1.22
C MET A 159 -3.47 -14.20 2.66
N ASP A 160 -4.63 -13.92 3.25
CA ASP A 160 -4.76 -13.58 4.67
C ASP A 160 -5.04 -14.87 5.47
N SER A 161 -4.05 -15.36 6.21
CA SER A 161 -4.20 -16.57 7.04
C SER A 161 -5.02 -16.34 8.32
N HIS A 162 -5.52 -15.12 8.54
CA HIS A 162 -6.22 -14.68 9.75
C HIS A 162 -5.35 -14.69 11.01
N SER A 163 -6.00 -14.56 12.21
CA SER A 163 -5.26 -14.43 13.46
C SER A 163 -4.95 -15.80 14.10
N TYR A 164 -6.00 -16.48 14.59
CA TYR A 164 -5.85 -17.71 15.33
C TYR A 164 -6.84 -18.77 14.85
N SER A 165 -6.48 -20.04 14.98
CA SER A 165 -7.39 -21.14 14.66
C SER A 165 -8.67 -21.05 15.50
N LYS A 166 -9.81 -21.21 14.85
CA LYS A 166 -11.12 -21.37 15.50
C LYS A 166 -11.54 -22.85 15.62
N LEU A 167 -10.67 -23.74 15.18
CA LEU A 167 -10.91 -25.19 15.30
C LEU A 167 -10.65 -25.61 16.75
N PRO A 168 -11.47 -26.51 17.31
CA PRO A 168 -11.19 -27.10 18.62
C PRO A 168 -9.85 -27.86 18.55
N ALA A 169 -9.07 -27.72 19.62
CA ALA A 169 -7.81 -28.44 19.77
C ALA A 169 -8.06 -29.94 20.01
#